data_f33e0f382753b7310c5e1fc7037c80c6
#
_entry.id   f33e0f382753b7310c5e1fc7037c80c6
#
_cell.length_a   1.000
_cell.length_b   1.000
_cell.length_c   1.000
_cell.angle_alpha   90.00
_cell.angle_beta   90.00
_cell.angle_gamma   90.00
#
_symmetry.space_group_name_H-M   'P 1'
#
loop_
_entity.id
_entity.type
_entity.pdbx_description
1 polymer ?
#
loop_
_entity_poly.entity_id
_entity_poly.type
_entity_poly.pdbx_seq_one_letter_code
_entity_poly.pdbx_strand_id
1 'polypeptide(L)'
;MMFFPELRSTLSRKETKIFLSLCLTPVLYLISTLLNSRMFSFAGPENIKIAFFDFYYGQFNLQFNSIIPSIALAFVSISMLRQEVQSKRLLLYKDISRFKILLMKLLSMLAVILIYSIGYFIISLGVYYLQVAHLPYGSLNFWSQDFNYSILSVISVISSYVIVGVVTSVCSLYFRNGITLIIA
;
A
#
# COMPACT_ATOMS: atom_id res chain seq x y z
N MET A 1 -24.88 8.43 -3.41
CA MET A 1 -24.30 9.29 -2.34
C MET A 1 -23.74 8.54 -1.11
N MET A 2 -23.63 7.20 -1.13
CA MET A 2 -23.12 6.41 0.04
C MET A 2 -21.61 6.18 0.07
N PHE A 3 -20.86 6.46 -1.00
CA PHE A 3 -19.42 6.19 -1.09
C PHE A 3 -18.58 7.02 -0.09
N PHE A 4 -18.81 8.33 -0.01
CA PHE A 4 -18.03 9.20 0.87
C PHE A 4 -18.15 8.87 2.37
N PRO A 5 -19.37 8.62 2.91
CA PRO A 5 -19.50 8.18 4.30
C PRO A 5 -18.78 6.86 4.57
N GLU A 6 -18.85 5.90 3.63
CA GLU A 6 -18.17 4.61 3.75
C GLU A 6 -16.65 4.76 3.73
N LEU A 7 -16.12 5.55 2.80
CA LEU A 7 -14.69 5.84 2.73
C LEU A 7 -14.20 6.52 4.01
N ARG A 8 -14.93 7.51 4.52
CA ARG A 8 -14.60 8.18 5.79
C ARG A 8 -14.61 7.19 6.97
N SER A 9 -15.60 6.32 7.02
CA SER A 9 -15.68 5.25 8.03
C SER A 9 -14.46 4.32 7.95
N THR A 10 -14.07 3.93 6.74
CA THR A 10 -12.89 3.08 6.50
C THR A 10 -11.59 3.75 6.92
N LEU A 11 -11.38 5.01 6.55
CA LEU A 11 -10.18 5.77 6.90
C LEU A 11 -10.06 6.04 8.41
N SER A 12 -11.18 6.09 9.14
CA SER A 12 -11.16 6.29 10.61
C SER A 12 -10.76 5.04 11.39
N ARG A 13 -10.74 3.85 10.77
CA ARG A 13 -10.41 2.58 11.41
C ARG A 13 -8.93 2.52 11.81
N LYS A 14 -8.65 1.86 12.92
CA LYS A 14 -7.27 1.71 13.42
C LYS A 14 -6.40 0.92 12.44
N GLU A 15 -6.94 -0.14 11.85
CA GLU A 15 -6.27 -1.01 10.89
C GLU A 15 -5.86 -0.23 9.63
N THR A 16 -6.74 0.64 9.12
CA THR A 16 -6.44 1.50 7.97
C THR A 16 -5.35 2.52 8.30
N LYS A 17 -5.37 3.09 9.50
CA LYS A 17 -4.32 4.01 9.95
C LYS A 17 -2.96 3.31 10.07
N ILE A 18 -2.93 2.06 10.57
CA ILE A 18 -1.71 1.24 10.61
C ILE A 18 -1.21 0.97 9.18
N PHE A 19 -2.10 0.57 8.26
CA PHE A 19 -1.72 0.36 6.86
C PHE A 19 -1.16 1.64 6.23
N LEU A 20 -1.82 2.78 6.43
CA LEU A 20 -1.34 4.07 5.90
C LEU A 20 -0.03 4.53 6.57
N SER A 21 0.22 4.19 7.82
CA SER A 21 1.50 4.54 8.48
C SER A 21 2.71 3.86 7.84
N LEU A 22 2.51 2.74 7.14
CA LEU A 22 3.57 2.07 6.38
C LEU A 22 4.06 2.89 5.16
N CYS A 23 3.35 3.95 4.77
CA CYS A 23 3.87 4.93 3.81
C CYS A 23 5.17 5.60 4.29
N LEU A 24 5.43 5.60 5.60
CA LEU A 24 6.61 6.23 6.18
C LEU A 24 7.88 5.38 6.06
N THR A 25 7.81 4.16 5.53
CA THR A 25 9.00 3.29 5.39
C THR A 25 10.16 3.91 4.61
N PRO A 26 9.98 4.74 3.56
CA PRO A 26 11.12 5.41 2.92
C PRO A 26 11.88 6.34 3.88
N VAL A 27 11.23 6.86 4.92
CA VAL A 27 11.90 7.67 5.95
C VAL A 27 12.91 6.85 6.76
N LEU A 28 12.68 5.54 6.93
CA LEU A 28 13.64 4.64 7.57
C LEU A 28 14.94 4.56 6.77
N TYR A 29 14.87 4.63 5.44
CA TYR A 29 16.06 4.73 4.59
C TYR A 29 16.84 6.02 4.87
N LEU A 30 16.15 7.16 5.01
CA LEU A 30 16.77 8.43 5.37
C LEU A 30 17.46 8.34 6.73
N ILE A 31 16.83 7.75 7.74
CA ILE A 31 17.43 7.56 9.06
C ILE A 31 18.65 6.63 8.99
N SER A 32 18.56 5.53 8.23
CA SER A 32 19.66 4.58 8.06
C SER A 32 20.88 5.23 7.42
N THR A 33 20.71 6.07 6.42
CA THR A 33 21.81 6.78 5.75
C THR A 33 22.43 7.85 6.66
N LEU A 34 21.63 8.55 7.45
CA LEU A 34 22.12 9.52 8.45
C LEU A 34 22.95 8.85 9.56
N LEU A 35 22.58 7.62 9.94
CA LEU A 35 23.32 6.83 10.94
C LEU A 35 24.54 6.08 10.36
N ASN A 36 24.89 6.31 9.08
CA ASN A 36 25.96 5.56 8.37
C ASN A 36 25.80 4.03 8.44
N SER A 37 24.58 3.54 8.66
CA SER A 37 24.30 2.11 8.71
C SER A 37 24.07 1.58 7.29
N ARG A 38 24.72 0.45 6.95
CA ARG A 38 24.54 -0.20 5.64
C ARG A 38 23.29 -1.10 5.57
N MET A 39 22.39 -1.01 6.55
CA MET A 39 21.22 -1.90 6.63
C MET A 39 20.26 -1.76 5.44
N PHE A 40 20.17 -0.58 4.85
CA PHE A 40 19.32 -0.28 3.70
C PHE A 40 20.11 0.38 2.58
N SER A 41 21.33 -0.12 2.27
CA SER A 41 22.12 0.42 1.17
C SER A 41 21.54 -0.02 -0.17
N PHE A 42 21.27 0.93 -1.04
CA PHE A 42 21.01 0.67 -2.46
C PHE A 42 22.39 0.44 -3.12
N ALA A 43 22.70 -0.81 -3.43
CA ALA A 43 23.88 -1.16 -4.22
C ALA A 43 23.43 -1.25 -5.69
N GLY A 44 23.61 -0.17 -6.43
CA GLY A 44 23.56 -0.20 -7.89
C GLY A 44 24.93 -0.63 -8.46
N PRO A 45 25.00 -1.06 -9.73
CA PRO A 45 26.30 -1.24 -10.42
C PRO A 45 27.10 0.05 -10.33
N GLU A 46 28.42 -0.06 -10.11
CA GLU A 46 29.30 1.08 -9.78
C GLU A 46 29.30 2.24 -10.79
N ASN A 47 28.74 2.06 -11.98
CA ASN A 47 28.73 3.04 -13.06
C ASN A 47 27.34 3.59 -13.43
N ILE A 48 26.26 3.19 -12.76
CA ILE A 48 24.90 3.63 -13.11
C ILE A 48 24.37 4.56 -12.02
N LYS A 49 24.07 5.81 -12.39
CA LYS A 49 23.42 6.76 -11.51
C LYS A 49 21.92 6.41 -11.40
N ILE A 50 21.45 6.29 -10.17
CA ILE A 50 20.08 5.94 -9.85
C ILE A 50 19.20 7.19 -10.03
N ALA A 51 18.16 7.12 -10.86
CA ALA A 51 17.14 8.15 -11.00
C ALA A 51 16.03 7.99 -9.94
N PHE A 52 15.17 9.02 -9.79
CA PHE A 52 14.09 8.95 -8.80
C PHE A 52 13.18 7.74 -9.01
N PHE A 53 12.76 7.46 -10.24
CA PHE A 53 11.89 6.31 -10.53
C PHE A 53 12.53 4.96 -10.20
N ASP A 54 13.86 4.81 -10.37
CA ASP A 54 14.59 3.59 -10.00
C ASP A 54 14.56 3.38 -8.50
N PHE A 55 14.79 4.43 -7.73
CA PHE A 55 14.69 4.40 -6.28
C PHE A 55 13.27 4.07 -5.83
N TYR A 56 12.26 4.74 -6.40
CA TYR A 56 10.86 4.57 -6.02
C TYR A 56 10.38 3.14 -6.23
N TYR A 57 10.54 2.57 -7.45
CA TYR A 57 10.07 1.21 -7.70
C TYR A 57 10.84 0.18 -6.89
N GLY A 58 12.14 0.37 -6.69
CA GLY A 58 12.97 -0.52 -5.87
C GLY A 58 12.50 -0.55 -4.42
N GLN A 59 12.28 0.61 -3.81
CA GLN A 59 11.74 0.73 -2.45
C GLN A 59 10.32 0.14 -2.34
N PHE A 60 9.48 0.39 -3.32
CA PHE A 60 8.10 -0.09 -3.33
C PHE A 60 8.02 -1.62 -3.45
N ASN A 61 8.89 -2.23 -4.29
CA ASN A 61 9.04 -3.68 -4.38
C ASN A 61 9.59 -4.29 -3.08
N LEU A 62 10.61 -3.70 -2.48
CA LEU A 62 11.16 -4.18 -1.21
C LEU A 62 10.09 -4.17 -0.12
N GLN A 63 9.28 -3.13 -0.07
CA GLN A 63 8.19 -3.04 0.89
C GLN A 63 7.13 -4.11 0.64
N PHE A 64 6.72 -4.33 -0.61
CA PHE A 64 5.77 -5.40 -0.96
C PHE A 64 6.31 -6.78 -0.57
N ASN A 65 7.58 -7.06 -0.86
CA ASN A 65 8.24 -8.32 -0.51
C ASN A 65 8.40 -8.52 0.99
N SER A 66 8.33 -7.47 1.81
CA SER A 66 8.34 -7.60 3.27
C SER A 66 7.08 -8.27 3.86
N ILE A 67 6.05 -8.52 3.05
CA ILE A 67 4.76 -9.13 3.42
C ILE A 67 3.95 -8.26 4.42
N ILE A 68 4.59 -7.41 5.21
CA ILE A 68 3.95 -6.59 6.26
C ILE A 68 2.78 -5.75 5.72
N PRO A 69 2.91 -5.00 4.60
CA PRO A 69 1.79 -4.23 4.06
C PRO A 69 0.64 -5.10 3.57
N SER A 70 0.94 -6.28 3.02
CA SER A 70 -0.07 -7.24 2.56
C SER A 70 -0.89 -7.76 3.74
N ILE A 71 -0.24 -8.14 4.85
CA ILE A 71 -0.92 -8.53 6.09
C ILE A 71 -1.77 -7.38 6.65
N ALA A 72 -1.22 -6.15 6.69
CA ALA A 72 -1.96 -4.99 7.17
C ALA A 72 -3.20 -4.71 6.31
N LEU A 73 -3.08 -4.82 4.98
CA LEU A 73 -4.20 -4.69 4.05
C LEU A 73 -5.25 -5.79 4.25
N ALA A 74 -4.81 -7.02 4.53
CA ALA A 74 -5.71 -8.13 4.87
C ALA A 74 -6.53 -7.83 6.13
N PHE A 75 -5.90 -7.26 7.17
CA PHE A 75 -6.61 -6.81 8.36
C PHE A 75 -7.64 -5.72 8.07
N VAL A 76 -7.31 -4.75 7.21
CA VAL A 76 -8.27 -3.73 6.76
C VAL A 76 -9.47 -4.38 6.08
N SER A 77 -9.25 -5.30 5.15
CA SER A 77 -10.31 -5.99 4.41
C SER A 77 -11.22 -6.80 5.32
N ILE A 78 -10.65 -7.54 6.28
CA ILE A 78 -11.40 -8.31 7.26
C ILE A 78 -12.22 -7.38 8.17
N SER A 79 -11.62 -6.30 8.66
CA SER A 79 -12.29 -5.32 9.53
C SER A 79 -13.47 -4.65 8.82
N MET A 80 -13.33 -4.32 7.52
CA MET A 80 -14.38 -3.67 6.74
C MET A 80 -15.63 -4.55 6.57
N LEU A 81 -15.44 -5.84 6.26
CA LEU A 81 -16.56 -6.71 5.91
C LEU A 81 -17.16 -7.41 7.13
N ARG A 82 -16.33 -7.98 7.98
CA ARG A 82 -16.81 -8.83 9.07
C ARG A 82 -17.46 -8.06 10.20
N GLN A 83 -16.98 -6.87 10.56
CA GLN A 83 -17.59 -6.09 11.62
C GLN A 83 -19.04 -5.73 11.31
N GLU A 84 -19.38 -5.54 10.05
CA GLU A 84 -20.77 -5.25 9.66
C GLU A 84 -21.65 -6.49 9.60
N VAL A 85 -21.10 -7.62 9.20
CA VAL A 85 -21.81 -8.91 9.27
C VAL A 85 -22.15 -9.22 10.72
N GLN A 86 -21.19 -9.07 11.65
CA GLN A 86 -21.36 -9.36 13.07
C GLN A 86 -22.27 -8.33 13.77
N SER A 87 -22.21 -7.06 13.41
CA SER A 87 -23.04 -6.01 14.02
C SER A 87 -24.48 -6.01 13.55
N LYS A 88 -24.89 -6.98 12.71
CA LYS A 88 -26.24 -7.07 12.11
C LYS A 88 -26.70 -5.79 11.39
N ARG A 89 -25.79 -4.85 11.14
CA ARG A 89 -26.10 -3.60 10.41
C ARG A 89 -26.58 -3.86 8.98
N LEU A 90 -26.24 -5.00 8.40
CA LEU A 90 -26.79 -5.45 7.12
C LEU A 90 -28.32 -5.58 7.13
N LEU A 91 -28.94 -5.80 8.29
CA LEU A 91 -30.40 -5.85 8.43
C LEU A 91 -31.07 -4.47 8.33
N LEU A 92 -30.32 -3.39 8.62
CA LEU A 92 -30.80 -2.02 8.50
C LEU A 92 -30.87 -1.54 7.04
N TYR A 93 -30.17 -2.22 6.13
CA TYR A 93 -30.14 -1.90 4.70
C TYR A 93 -31.14 -2.74 3.90
N LYS A 94 -32.38 -2.93 4.44
CA LYS A 94 -33.40 -3.80 3.85
C LYS A 94 -33.76 -3.40 2.40
N ASP A 95 -33.59 -2.13 2.05
CA ASP A 95 -33.95 -1.57 0.74
C ASP A 95 -32.80 -1.51 -0.27
N ILE A 96 -31.56 -1.95 0.12
CA ILE A 96 -30.38 -1.86 -0.74
C ILE A 96 -29.90 -3.25 -1.12
N SER A 97 -29.64 -3.49 -2.40
CA SER A 97 -29.12 -4.78 -2.87
C SER A 97 -27.75 -5.09 -2.22
N ARG A 98 -27.58 -6.30 -1.72
CA ARG A 98 -26.33 -6.78 -1.08
C ARG A 98 -25.11 -6.59 -1.98
N PHE A 99 -25.30 -6.73 -3.28
CA PHE A 99 -24.25 -6.51 -4.28
C PHE A 99 -23.75 -5.05 -4.28
N LYS A 100 -24.67 -4.09 -4.17
CA LYS A 100 -24.32 -2.66 -4.14
C LYS A 100 -23.51 -2.30 -2.90
N ILE A 101 -23.82 -2.89 -1.75
CA ILE A 101 -23.06 -2.71 -0.50
C ILE A 101 -21.65 -3.29 -0.65
N LEU A 102 -21.51 -4.50 -1.18
CA LEU A 102 -20.22 -5.14 -1.41
C LEU A 102 -19.34 -4.30 -2.36
N LEU A 103 -19.93 -3.84 -3.46
CA LEU A 103 -19.21 -3.04 -4.46
C LEU A 103 -18.71 -1.71 -3.87
N MET A 104 -19.52 -1.05 -3.04
CA MET A 104 -19.11 0.18 -2.35
C MET A 104 -17.91 -0.04 -1.42
N LYS A 105 -17.85 -1.20 -0.75
CA LYS A 105 -16.74 -1.56 0.13
C LYS A 105 -15.47 -1.86 -0.64
N LEU A 106 -15.58 -2.62 -1.73
CA LEU A 106 -14.43 -2.87 -2.61
C LEU A 106 -13.90 -1.56 -3.20
N LEU A 107 -14.77 -0.64 -3.61
CA LEU A 107 -14.37 0.70 -4.06
C LEU A 107 -13.69 1.51 -2.95
N SER A 108 -14.17 1.44 -1.72
CA SER A 108 -13.53 2.11 -0.58
C SER A 108 -12.15 1.52 -0.27
N MET A 109 -12.00 0.20 -0.40
CA MET A 109 -10.70 -0.48 -0.26
C MET A 109 -9.73 -0.06 -1.38
N LEU A 110 -10.18 -0.02 -2.64
CA LEU A 110 -9.39 0.49 -3.75
C LEU A 110 -8.93 1.93 -3.51
N ALA A 111 -9.81 2.79 -3.00
CA ALA A 111 -9.47 4.16 -2.65
C ALA A 111 -8.38 4.21 -1.56
N VAL A 112 -8.42 3.33 -0.55
CA VAL A 112 -7.38 3.23 0.48
C VAL A 112 -6.04 2.81 -0.13
N ILE A 113 -6.02 1.83 -1.05
CA ILE A 113 -4.79 1.41 -1.76
C ILE A 113 -4.21 2.57 -2.59
N LEU A 114 -5.06 3.32 -3.28
CA LEU A 114 -4.62 4.48 -4.05
C LEU A 114 -4.05 5.59 -3.16
N ILE A 115 -4.73 5.91 -2.04
CA ILE A 115 -4.22 6.88 -1.06
C ILE A 115 -2.86 6.44 -0.51
N TYR A 116 -2.70 5.15 -0.20
CA TYR A 116 -1.44 4.57 0.23
C TYR A 116 -0.34 4.73 -0.83
N SER A 117 -0.62 4.38 -2.08
CA SER A 117 0.35 4.46 -3.19
C SER A 117 0.77 5.91 -3.47
N ILE A 118 -0.18 6.85 -3.44
CA ILE A 118 0.11 8.29 -3.61
C ILE A 118 0.93 8.82 -2.44
N GLY A 119 0.55 8.48 -1.20
CA GLY A 119 1.29 8.86 -0.01
C GLY A 119 2.72 8.34 -0.03
N TYR A 120 2.90 7.08 -0.40
CA TYR A 120 4.21 6.46 -0.55
C TYR A 120 5.07 7.17 -1.62
N PHE A 121 4.46 7.52 -2.76
CA PHE A 121 5.13 8.26 -3.83
C PHE A 121 5.62 9.63 -3.35
N ILE A 122 4.78 10.41 -2.67
CA ILE A 122 5.12 11.74 -2.18
C ILE A 122 6.26 11.67 -1.15
N ILE A 123 6.19 10.72 -0.23
CA ILE A 123 7.23 10.55 0.80
C ILE A 123 8.54 10.08 0.18
N SER A 124 8.51 9.12 -0.76
CA SER A 124 9.69 8.66 -1.49
C SER A 124 10.34 9.80 -2.29
N LEU A 125 9.53 10.67 -2.89
CA LEU A 125 10.01 11.86 -3.62
C LEU A 125 10.75 12.81 -2.67
N GLY A 126 10.18 13.08 -1.50
CA GLY A 126 10.84 13.91 -0.47
C GLY A 126 12.17 13.31 -0.03
N VAL A 127 12.20 12.03 0.32
CA VAL A 127 13.41 11.33 0.77
C VAL A 127 14.49 11.32 -0.32
N TYR A 128 14.10 11.09 -1.57
CA TYR A 128 15.04 11.04 -2.69
C TYR A 128 15.76 12.40 -2.90
N TYR A 129 15.00 13.47 -3.05
CA TYR A 129 15.60 14.79 -3.33
C TYR A 129 16.30 15.42 -2.14
N LEU A 130 15.89 15.10 -0.91
CA LEU A 130 16.56 15.59 0.29
C LEU A 130 17.92 14.95 0.52
N GLN A 131 18.10 13.67 0.17
CA GLN A 131 19.29 12.94 0.53
C GLN A 131 19.91 12.11 -0.62
N VAL A 132 19.12 11.24 -1.27
CA VAL A 132 19.65 10.26 -2.23
C VAL A 132 20.25 10.93 -3.45
N ALA A 133 19.65 12.01 -3.94
CA ALA A 133 20.13 12.76 -5.10
C ALA A 133 21.52 13.38 -4.89
N HIS A 134 21.91 13.63 -3.64
CA HIS A 134 23.22 14.22 -3.27
C HIS A 134 24.29 13.17 -3.00
N LEU A 135 23.97 11.88 -2.99
CA LEU A 135 24.92 10.79 -2.82
C LEU A 135 25.68 10.49 -4.13
N PRO A 136 26.88 9.88 -4.07
CA PRO A 136 27.71 9.62 -5.26
C PRO A 136 27.00 8.80 -6.35
N TYR A 137 26.04 7.96 -5.97
CA TYR A 137 25.24 7.12 -6.85
C TYR A 137 23.88 7.73 -7.22
N GLY A 138 23.53 8.90 -6.69
CA GLY A 138 22.29 9.61 -7.01
C GLY A 138 22.40 10.45 -8.26
N SER A 139 21.26 10.74 -8.90
CA SER A 139 21.15 11.70 -9.99
C SER A 139 19.99 12.65 -9.74
N LEU A 140 20.05 13.86 -10.28
CA LEU A 140 18.91 14.80 -10.24
C LEU A 140 17.81 14.45 -11.23
N ASN A 141 18.03 13.38 -12.04
CA ASN A 141 17.06 12.96 -13.04
C ASN A 141 15.84 12.33 -12.39
N PHE A 142 14.65 12.79 -12.82
CA PHE A 142 13.39 12.21 -12.39
C PHE A 142 13.12 10.88 -13.09
N TRP A 143 13.42 10.80 -14.40
CA TRP A 143 13.14 9.64 -15.23
C TRP A 143 14.28 8.63 -15.20
N SER A 144 13.91 7.35 -15.08
CA SER A 144 14.81 6.21 -15.21
C SER A 144 15.21 6.01 -16.68
N GLN A 145 16.38 5.41 -16.92
CA GLN A 145 16.77 4.92 -18.24
C GLN A 145 15.80 3.84 -18.74
N ASP A 146 15.34 2.96 -17.84
CA ASP A 146 14.37 1.91 -18.12
C ASP A 146 12.97 2.26 -17.59
N PHE A 147 12.46 3.43 -17.99
CA PHE A 147 11.20 3.97 -17.51
C PHE A 147 9.99 3.01 -17.65
N ASN A 148 9.90 2.30 -18.78
CA ASN A 148 8.85 1.33 -19.04
C ASN A 148 8.86 0.19 -18.02
N TYR A 149 10.05 -0.30 -17.66
CA TYR A 149 10.21 -1.35 -16.65
C TYR A 149 9.78 -0.86 -15.26
N SER A 150 10.21 0.35 -14.90
CA SER A 150 9.89 0.95 -13.60
C SER A 150 8.38 1.16 -13.43
N ILE A 151 7.68 1.64 -14.46
CA ILE A 151 6.22 1.79 -14.44
C ILE A 151 5.52 0.43 -14.34
N LEU A 152 5.90 -0.54 -15.16
CA LEU A 152 5.30 -1.87 -15.13
C LEU A 152 5.45 -2.51 -13.74
N SER A 153 6.62 -2.34 -13.11
CA SER A 153 6.88 -2.84 -11.77
C SER A 153 5.94 -2.20 -10.72
N VAL A 154 5.76 -0.89 -10.77
CA VAL A 154 4.83 -0.18 -9.87
C VAL A 154 3.38 -0.64 -10.07
N ILE A 155 2.94 -0.75 -11.33
CA ILE A 155 1.60 -1.24 -11.65
C ILE A 155 1.40 -2.67 -11.15
N SER A 156 2.41 -3.53 -11.29
CA SER A 156 2.39 -4.91 -10.81
C SER A 156 2.19 -4.97 -9.29
N VAL A 157 2.92 -4.16 -8.51
CA VAL A 157 2.76 -4.10 -7.05
C VAL A 157 1.37 -3.61 -6.66
N ILE A 158 0.86 -2.55 -7.29
CA ILE A 158 -0.49 -2.04 -7.02
C ILE A 158 -1.55 -3.11 -7.35
N SER A 159 -1.41 -3.80 -8.50
CA SER A 159 -2.31 -4.88 -8.90
C SER A 159 -2.28 -6.03 -7.89
N SER A 160 -1.10 -6.37 -7.37
CA SER A 160 -0.96 -7.40 -6.34
C SER A 160 -1.68 -7.01 -5.04
N TYR A 161 -1.57 -5.76 -4.59
CA TYR A 161 -2.36 -5.29 -3.44
C TYR A 161 -3.87 -5.36 -3.68
N VAL A 162 -4.33 -5.04 -4.89
CA VAL A 162 -5.75 -5.17 -5.25
C VAL A 162 -6.19 -6.64 -5.17
N ILE A 163 -5.41 -7.55 -5.72
CA ILE A 163 -5.70 -9.00 -5.66
C ILE A 163 -5.76 -9.48 -4.22
N VAL A 164 -4.75 -9.17 -3.40
CA VAL A 164 -4.73 -9.51 -1.97
C VAL A 164 -5.98 -8.97 -1.27
N GLY A 165 -6.33 -7.72 -1.49
CA GLY A 165 -7.50 -7.10 -0.89
C GLY A 165 -8.82 -7.76 -1.32
N VAL A 166 -8.99 -8.09 -2.60
CA VAL A 166 -10.19 -8.76 -3.10
C VAL A 166 -10.28 -10.19 -2.54
N VAL A 167 -9.20 -10.96 -2.61
CA VAL A 167 -9.16 -12.35 -2.10
C VAL A 167 -9.47 -12.37 -0.61
N THR A 168 -8.82 -11.53 0.19
CA THR A 168 -9.07 -11.45 1.64
C THR A 168 -10.48 -10.99 1.96
N SER A 169 -11.05 -10.08 1.16
CA SER A 169 -12.44 -9.64 1.29
C SER A 169 -13.42 -10.81 1.10
N VAL A 170 -13.22 -11.60 0.06
CA VAL A 170 -14.06 -12.76 -0.21
C VAL A 170 -13.88 -13.83 0.87
N CYS A 171 -12.65 -14.17 1.22
CA CYS A 171 -12.35 -15.17 2.25
C CYS A 171 -12.89 -14.76 3.63
N SER A 172 -12.90 -13.47 3.96
CA SER A 172 -13.42 -12.99 5.25
C SER A 172 -14.92 -13.22 5.46
N LEU A 173 -15.68 -13.42 4.39
CA LEU A 173 -17.11 -13.74 4.46
C LEU A 173 -17.35 -15.21 4.83
N TYR A 174 -16.46 -16.11 4.43
CA TYR A 174 -16.61 -17.55 4.59
C TYR A 174 -15.84 -18.13 5.78
N PHE A 175 -14.66 -17.59 6.08
CA PHE A 175 -13.73 -18.14 7.06
C PHE A 175 -13.61 -17.28 8.32
N ARG A 176 -13.10 -17.89 9.42
CA ARG A 176 -12.70 -17.16 10.62
C ARG A 176 -11.45 -16.32 10.34
N ASN A 177 -11.29 -15.22 11.07
CA ASN A 177 -10.20 -14.25 10.86
C ASN A 177 -8.80 -14.88 10.71
N GLY A 178 -8.47 -15.88 11.54
CA GLY A 178 -7.16 -16.53 11.49
C GLY A 178 -6.91 -17.29 10.20
N ILE A 179 -7.92 -17.99 9.68
CA ILE A 179 -7.82 -18.75 8.42
C ILE A 179 -7.72 -17.77 7.23
N THR A 180 -8.47 -16.67 7.24
CA THR A 180 -8.40 -15.65 6.19
C THR A 180 -7.01 -15.02 6.09
N LEU A 181 -6.32 -14.81 7.21
CA LEU A 181 -4.96 -14.28 7.23
C LEU A 181 -3.91 -15.24 6.68
N ILE A 182 -4.12 -16.57 6.83
CA ILE A 182 -3.20 -17.57 6.30
C ILE A 182 -3.33 -17.68 4.76
N ILE A 183 -4.52 -17.37 4.23
CA ILE A 183 -4.80 -17.45 2.78
C ILE A 183 -4.32 -16.17 2.07
N ALA A 184 -4.23 -15.05 2.78
CA ALA A 184 -3.80 -13.75 2.23
C ALA A 184 -2.29 -13.68 2.00
#